data_c342a49324b59d0057241869658f610e
#
_entry.id   c342a49324b59d0057241869658f610e
#
_cell.length_a   1.000
_cell.length_b   1.000
_cell.length_c   1.000
_cell.angle_alpha   90.00
_cell.angle_beta   90.00
_cell.angle_gamma   90.00
#
_symmetry.space_group_name_H-M   'P 1'
#
loop_
_entity.id
_entity.type
_entity.pdbx_description
1 polymer ?
#
loop_
_entity_poly.entity_id
_entity_poly.type
_entity_poly.pdbx_seq_one_letter_code
_entity_poly.pdbx_strand_id
1 'polypeptide(L)'
;EGGERDEALTLTPDHENGIEVYEVCAGCHLTEGWGKEDGTFPQLAGQHPEVLVKQLADIREGNRDNPTMYPFAIPESIGGAQALADVVAYTSKLPMNPDNGKGEWAKGTPEFEQGEKLYKDNCVECHGENGEGKADKFYPLIQGQHYKYMMRQFEWIRDGKRRNANPDMVKQIKSFTDKDMQ
;
A
#
# COMPACT_ATOMS: atom_id res chain seq x y z
N GLU A 1 20.26 -0.37 -8.67
CA GLU A 1 19.75 -1.33 -9.64
C GLU A 1 20.15 -2.71 -9.14
N GLY A 2 19.19 -3.64 -8.93
CA GLY A 2 19.48 -4.98 -8.49
C GLY A 2 19.51 -5.19 -6.98
N GLY A 3 18.67 -4.52 -6.23
CA GLY A 3 18.53 -4.77 -4.79
C GLY A 3 17.61 -5.95 -4.49
N GLU A 4 17.36 -6.19 -3.19
CA GLU A 4 16.52 -7.30 -2.70
C GLU A 4 15.12 -7.31 -3.31
N ARG A 5 14.55 -6.13 -3.61
CA ARG A 5 13.28 -6.01 -4.32
C ARG A 5 13.33 -6.73 -5.67
N ASP A 6 14.34 -6.41 -6.47
CA ASP A 6 14.46 -6.95 -7.83
C ASP A 6 14.77 -8.45 -7.79
N GLU A 7 15.57 -8.89 -6.82
CA GLU A 7 15.81 -10.31 -6.56
C GLU A 7 14.49 -11.03 -6.23
N ALA A 8 13.73 -10.54 -5.27
CA ALA A 8 12.46 -11.15 -4.85
C ALA A 8 11.46 -11.29 -6.00
N LEU A 9 11.42 -10.32 -6.91
CA LEU A 9 10.53 -10.34 -8.08
C LEU A 9 10.89 -11.42 -9.11
N THR A 10 12.11 -11.97 -9.08
CA THR A 10 12.54 -13.04 -9.98
C THR A 10 12.32 -14.44 -9.41
N LEU A 11 12.05 -14.54 -8.10
CA LEU A 11 11.92 -15.81 -7.40
C LEU A 11 10.53 -16.42 -7.59
N THR A 12 10.47 -17.75 -7.63
CA THR A 12 9.20 -18.46 -7.56
C THR A 12 8.74 -18.54 -6.11
N PRO A 13 7.55 -17.99 -5.78
CA PRO A 13 7.05 -18.02 -4.42
C PRO A 13 6.72 -19.41 -3.92
N ASP A 14 7.06 -19.68 -2.65
CA ASP A 14 6.60 -20.82 -1.88
C ASP A 14 5.39 -20.43 -1.05
N HIS A 15 4.24 -21.03 -1.36
CA HIS A 15 2.97 -20.71 -0.73
C HIS A 15 2.94 -21.11 0.76
N GLU A 16 3.48 -22.26 1.10
CA GLU A 16 3.51 -22.75 2.49
C GLU A 16 4.37 -21.83 3.35
N ASN A 17 5.55 -21.47 2.87
CA ASN A 17 6.40 -20.52 3.57
C ASN A 17 5.75 -19.13 3.65
N GLY A 18 5.00 -18.72 2.64
CA GLY A 18 4.25 -17.45 2.66
C GLY A 18 3.24 -17.39 3.80
N ILE A 19 2.55 -18.48 4.09
CA ILE A 19 1.64 -18.62 5.23
C ILE A 19 2.40 -18.45 6.55
N GLU A 20 3.51 -19.17 6.71
CA GLU A 20 4.34 -19.14 7.92
C GLU A 20 4.89 -17.72 8.18
N VAL A 21 5.45 -17.11 7.17
CA VAL A 21 5.97 -15.72 7.29
C VAL A 21 4.86 -14.73 7.63
N TYR A 22 3.66 -14.92 7.07
CA TYR A 22 2.54 -14.03 7.32
C TYR A 22 2.07 -14.03 8.78
N GLU A 23 2.33 -15.06 9.56
CA GLU A 23 1.99 -15.09 10.98
C GLU A 23 2.56 -13.89 11.75
N VAL A 24 3.76 -13.44 11.37
CA VAL A 24 4.37 -12.23 11.95
C VAL A 24 3.57 -10.97 11.62
N CYS A 25 2.93 -10.93 10.46
CA CYS A 25 2.15 -9.79 9.97
C CYS A 25 0.73 -9.74 10.57
N ALA A 26 0.17 -10.91 10.83
CA ALA A 26 -1.22 -11.09 11.25
C ALA A 26 -1.55 -10.39 12.58
N GLY A 27 -0.56 -10.22 13.46
CA GLY A 27 -0.75 -9.53 14.74
C GLY A 27 -1.25 -8.09 14.61
N CYS A 28 -0.86 -7.40 13.55
CA CYS A 28 -1.26 -6.03 13.24
C CYS A 28 -2.25 -5.95 12.08
N HIS A 29 -1.97 -6.68 11.00
CA HIS A 29 -2.77 -6.62 9.77
C HIS A 29 -3.95 -7.58 9.74
N LEU A 30 -4.17 -8.35 10.80
CA LEU A 30 -5.16 -9.41 10.97
C LEU A 30 -4.86 -10.64 10.09
N THR A 31 -5.45 -11.77 10.43
CA THR A 31 -5.30 -13.02 9.67
C THR A 31 -5.76 -12.88 8.22
N GLU A 32 -6.78 -12.06 7.99
CA GLU A 32 -7.34 -11.78 6.67
C GLU A 32 -6.56 -10.72 5.87
N GLY A 33 -5.57 -10.06 6.47
CA GLY A 33 -4.84 -8.96 5.83
C GLY A 33 -5.67 -7.68 5.66
N TRP A 34 -6.74 -7.52 6.42
CA TRP A 34 -7.68 -6.41 6.26
C TRP A 34 -7.25 -5.11 6.94
N GLY A 35 -6.31 -5.20 7.89
CA GLY A 35 -5.92 -4.02 8.67
C GLY A 35 -7.06 -3.47 9.54
N LYS A 36 -7.03 -2.18 9.80
CA LYS A 36 -8.02 -1.51 10.65
C LYS A 36 -8.59 -0.26 9.99
N GLU A 37 -9.92 -0.08 10.12
CA GLU A 37 -10.65 1.06 9.55
C GLU A 37 -10.19 2.42 10.11
N ASP A 38 -9.65 2.43 11.33
CA ASP A 38 -9.09 3.64 11.93
C ASP A 38 -7.79 4.12 11.26
N GLY A 39 -7.30 3.36 10.27
CA GLY A 39 -6.11 3.67 9.50
C GLY A 39 -4.78 3.36 10.19
N THR A 40 -4.80 2.81 11.40
CA THR A 40 -3.58 2.41 12.11
C THR A 40 -2.76 1.42 11.29
N PHE A 41 -3.44 0.41 10.73
CA PHE A 41 -2.85 -0.60 9.86
C PHE A 41 -3.60 -0.67 8.53
N PRO A 42 -2.89 -0.57 7.38
CA PRO A 42 -3.53 -0.64 6.08
C PRO A 42 -4.04 -2.05 5.76
N GLN A 43 -5.02 -2.12 4.85
CA GLN A 43 -5.37 -3.36 4.21
C GLN A 43 -4.24 -3.78 3.26
N LEU A 44 -3.78 -5.02 3.40
CA LEU A 44 -2.78 -5.65 2.53
C LEU A 44 -3.42 -6.63 1.55
N ALA A 45 -4.53 -7.27 1.95
CA ALA A 45 -5.26 -8.22 1.13
C ALA A 45 -5.58 -7.63 -0.25
N GLY A 46 -5.28 -8.38 -1.29
CA GLY A 46 -5.54 -7.99 -2.67
C GLY A 46 -4.58 -6.97 -3.28
N GLN A 47 -3.64 -6.42 -2.51
CA GLN A 47 -2.63 -5.52 -3.06
C GLN A 47 -1.70 -6.26 -4.02
N HIS A 48 -1.18 -5.55 -5.03
CA HIS A 48 -0.21 -6.11 -5.97
C HIS A 48 1.05 -6.60 -5.25
N PRO A 49 1.54 -7.83 -5.53
CA PRO A 49 2.74 -8.33 -4.89
C PRO A 49 3.97 -7.46 -5.19
N GLU A 50 4.07 -6.87 -6.36
CA GLU A 50 5.14 -5.94 -6.74
C GLU A 50 5.15 -4.69 -5.83
N VAL A 51 3.98 -4.17 -5.52
CA VAL A 51 3.84 -3.04 -4.60
C VAL A 51 4.23 -3.44 -3.18
N LEU A 52 3.77 -4.59 -2.71
CA LEU A 52 4.08 -5.10 -1.37
C LEU A 52 5.59 -5.35 -1.20
N VAL A 53 6.23 -6.01 -2.18
CA VAL A 53 7.69 -6.22 -2.20
C VAL A 53 8.43 -4.89 -2.12
N LYS A 54 8.04 -3.92 -2.93
CA LYS A 54 8.66 -2.59 -2.91
C LYS A 54 8.56 -1.94 -1.54
N GLN A 55 7.40 -1.98 -0.90
CA GLN A 55 7.22 -1.37 0.41
C GLN A 55 8.07 -2.05 1.49
N LEU A 56 8.12 -3.38 1.51
CA LEU A 56 8.94 -4.12 2.47
C LEU A 56 10.43 -3.87 2.26
N ALA A 57 10.90 -3.93 1.03
CA ALA A 57 12.30 -3.64 0.70
C ALA A 57 12.68 -2.20 1.07
N ASP A 58 11.84 -1.23 0.75
CA ASP A 58 12.08 0.19 1.09
C ASP A 58 12.12 0.43 2.61
N ILE A 59 11.31 -0.30 3.39
CA ILE A 59 11.36 -0.24 4.86
C ILE A 59 12.69 -0.81 5.36
N ARG A 60 13.11 -1.96 4.85
CA ARG A 60 14.39 -2.60 5.22
C ARG A 60 15.60 -1.70 4.92
N GLU A 61 15.62 -1.09 3.76
CA GLU A 61 16.71 -0.24 3.29
C GLU A 61 16.68 1.17 3.89
N GLY A 62 15.61 1.53 4.61
CA GLY A 62 15.45 2.85 5.19
C GLY A 62 14.98 3.91 4.21
N ASN A 63 14.55 3.52 2.99
CA ASN A 63 13.97 4.44 2.01
C ASN A 63 12.55 4.89 2.40
N ARG A 64 11.86 4.05 3.15
CA ARG A 64 10.58 4.36 3.77
C ARG A 64 10.70 4.28 5.29
N ASP A 65 10.59 5.42 5.96
CA ASP A 65 10.58 5.46 7.42
C ASP A 65 9.27 4.84 7.94
N ASN A 66 9.40 3.72 8.61
CA ASN A 66 8.29 3.09 9.32
C ASN A 66 8.83 2.36 10.56
N PRO A 67 9.06 3.09 11.65
CA PRO A 67 9.63 2.52 12.88
C PRO A 67 8.80 1.37 13.46
N THR A 68 7.48 1.41 13.26
CA THR A 68 6.57 0.36 13.74
C THR A 68 6.77 -0.94 12.96
N MET A 69 6.90 -0.86 11.63
CA MET A 69 7.05 -2.03 10.78
C MET A 69 8.49 -2.56 10.72
N TYR A 70 9.48 -1.69 10.88
CA TYR A 70 10.88 -2.05 10.66
C TYR A 70 11.30 -3.33 11.41
N PRO A 71 11.03 -3.52 12.72
CA PRO A 71 11.45 -4.71 13.45
C PRO A 71 10.85 -6.01 12.92
N PHE A 72 9.70 -5.92 12.26
CA PHE A 72 8.98 -7.08 11.71
C PHE A 72 9.31 -7.36 10.25
N ALA A 73 9.89 -6.38 9.55
CA ALA A 73 10.21 -6.49 8.13
C ALA A 73 11.65 -6.94 7.85
N ILE A 74 12.56 -6.81 8.81
CA ILE A 74 13.99 -7.09 8.63
C ILE A 74 14.27 -8.59 8.39
N PRO A 75 15.40 -8.94 7.70
CA PRO A 75 15.73 -10.33 7.40
C PRO A 75 15.84 -11.24 8.63
N GLU A 76 16.27 -10.69 9.76
CA GLU A 76 16.39 -11.41 11.03
C GLU A 76 15.03 -11.89 11.57
N SER A 77 13.95 -11.18 11.20
CA SER A 77 12.60 -11.51 11.64
C SER A 77 11.87 -12.45 10.70
N ILE A 78 11.99 -12.25 9.39
CA ILE A 78 11.17 -12.99 8.41
C ILE A 78 11.97 -13.67 7.30
N GLY A 79 13.29 -13.42 7.17
CA GLY A 79 14.13 -13.98 6.14
C GLY A 79 14.45 -13.01 5.00
N GLY A 80 15.19 -13.51 4.00
CA GLY A 80 15.68 -12.71 2.87
C GLY A 80 14.66 -12.55 1.72
N ALA A 81 15.19 -12.39 0.50
CA ALA A 81 14.40 -12.14 -0.70
C ALA A 81 13.33 -13.22 -0.98
N GLN A 82 13.64 -14.49 -0.72
CA GLN A 82 12.67 -15.58 -0.88
C GLN A 82 11.46 -15.39 0.05
N ALA A 83 11.68 -15.05 1.31
CA ALA A 83 10.59 -14.80 2.26
C ALA A 83 9.73 -13.60 1.83
N LEU A 84 10.33 -12.56 1.24
CA LEU A 84 9.57 -11.45 0.65
C LEU A 84 8.69 -11.94 -0.50
N ALA A 85 9.24 -12.69 -1.43
CA ALA A 85 8.49 -13.25 -2.56
C ALA A 85 7.31 -14.11 -2.07
N ASP A 86 7.54 -14.95 -1.07
CA ASP A 86 6.56 -15.88 -0.53
C ASP A 86 5.41 -15.16 0.18
N VAL A 87 5.72 -14.25 1.09
CA VAL A 87 4.70 -13.56 1.88
C VAL A 87 3.86 -12.60 1.05
N VAL A 88 4.44 -11.91 0.07
CA VAL A 88 3.67 -11.00 -0.77
C VAL A 88 2.76 -11.77 -1.75
N ALA A 89 3.20 -12.92 -2.26
CA ALA A 89 2.38 -13.77 -3.09
C ALA A 89 1.17 -14.32 -2.32
N TYR A 90 1.37 -14.73 -1.06
CA TYR A 90 0.28 -15.15 -0.19
C TYR A 90 -0.68 -13.98 0.09
N THR A 91 -0.17 -12.87 0.56
CA THR A 91 -0.96 -11.71 1.00
C THR A 91 -1.79 -11.12 -0.14
N SER A 92 -1.21 -11.01 -1.33
CA SER A 92 -1.89 -10.46 -2.51
C SER A 92 -3.12 -11.26 -2.95
N LYS A 93 -3.16 -12.55 -2.62
CA LYS A 93 -4.29 -13.46 -2.94
C LYS A 93 -5.37 -13.50 -1.88
N LEU A 94 -5.16 -12.90 -0.71
CA LEU A 94 -6.19 -12.81 0.30
C LEU A 94 -7.36 -11.96 -0.21
N PRO A 95 -8.61 -12.40 0.03
CA PRO A 95 -9.77 -11.62 -0.38
C PRO A 95 -9.85 -10.30 0.39
N MET A 96 -10.13 -9.21 -0.33
CA MET A 96 -10.28 -7.90 0.27
C MET A 96 -11.50 -7.83 1.19
N ASN A 97 -11.41 -6.99 2.21
CA ASN A 97 -12.55 -6.66 3.06
C ASN A 97 -13.60 -5.89 2.23
N PRO A 98 -14.84 -6.39 2.10
CA PRO A 98 -15.91 -5.66 1.43
C PRO A 98 -16.33 -4.41 2.18
N ASP A 99 -15.98 -4.30 3.46
CA ASP A 99 -16.41 -3.24 4.36
C ASP A 99 -15.19 -2.44 4.90
N ASN A 100 -14.46 -1.83 3.97
CA ASN A 100 -13.32 -0.98 4.29
C ASN A 100 -13.74 0.34 4.94
N GLY A 101 -12.80 0.96 5.68
CA GLY A 101 -13.00 2.30 6.26
C GLY A 101 -13.27 3.35 5.18
N LYS A 102 -14.40 4.08 5.33
CA LYS A 102 -14.89 5.05 4.36
C LYS A 102 -14.73 6.48 4.87
N GLY A 103 -14.69 7.43 3.91
CA GLY A 103 -14.67 8.87 4.19
C GLY A 103 -16.02 9.39 4.66
N GLU A 104 -16.03 10.66 5.02
CA GLU A 104 -17.21 11.36 5.58
C GLU A 104 -18.29 11.67 4.52
N TRP A 105 -17.88 11.80 3.26
CA TRP A 105 -18.76 12.22 2.18
C TRP A 105 -19.44 11.06 1.48
N ALA A 106 -20.75 11.01 1.55
CA ALA A 106 -21.53 9.98 0.87
C ALA A 106 -21.62 10.26 -0.64
N LYS A 107 -21.76 9.17 -1.42
CA LYS A 107 -22.01 9.25 -2.86
C LYS A 107 -23.24 10.12 -3.15
N GLY A 108 -23.10 11.03 -4.10
CA GLY A 108 -24.15 11.99 -4.48
C GLY A 108 -24.13 13.31 -3.72
N THR A 109 -23.19 13.49 -2.78
CA THR A 109 -22.95 14.82 -2.18
C THR A 109 -22.04 15.65 -3.07
N PRO A 110 -22.13 17.01 -3.01
CA PRO A 110 -21.26 17.87 -3.81
C PRO A 110 -19.77 17.63 -3.55
N GLU A 111 -19.39 17.33 -2.33
CA GLU A 111 -18.03 17.03 -1.93
C GLU A 111 -17.53 15.71 -2.56
N PHE A 112 -18.37 14.69 -2.57
CA PHE A 112 -18.04 13.42 -3.22
C PHE A 112 -17.89 13.58 -4.75
N GLU A 113 -18.79 14.32 -5.39
CA GLU A 113 -18.71 14.62 -6.83
C GLU A 113 -17.47 15.43 -7.18
N GLN A 114 -17.07 16.38 -6.33
CA GLN A 114 -15.81 17.09 -6.48
C GLN A 114 -14.61 16.15 -6.35
N GLY A 115 -14.64 15.21 -5.42
CA GLY A 115 -13.62 14.17 -5.26
C GLY A 115 -13.52 13.27 -6.49
N GLU A 116 -14.66 12.85 -7.07
CA GLU A 116 -14.66 12.07 -8.32
C GLU A 116 -14.00 12.86 -9.46
N LYS A 117 -14.31 14.16 -9.57
CA LYS A 117 -13.69 15.02 -10.58
C LYS A 117 -12.19 15.14 -10.39
N LEU A 118 -11.73 15.41 -9.16
CA LEU A 118 -10.31 15.50 -8.85
C LEU A 118 -9.58 14.18 -9.16
N TYR A 119 -10.19 13.05 -8.84
CA TYR A 119 -9.65 11.74 -9.15
C TYR A 119 -9.49 11.53 -10.66
N LYS A 120 -10.53 11.81 -11.44
CA LYS A 120 -10.50 11.70 -12.91
C LYS A 120 -9.44 12.59 -13.53
N ASP A 121 -9.31 13.82 -13.04
CA ASP A 121 -8.38 14.80 -13.60
C ASP A 121 -6.91 14.53 -13.21
N ASN A 122 -6.65 13.87 -12.06
CA ASN A 122 -5.32 13.82 -11.47
C ASN A 122 -4.78 12.41 -11.16
N CYS A 123 -5.62 11.39 -11.06
CA CYS A 123 -5.23 10.09 -10.48
C CYS A 123 -5.39 8.91 -11.44
N VAL A 124 -6.36 8.96 -12.34
CA VAL A 124 -6.74 7.85 -13.23
C VAL A 124 -5.58 7.36 -14.09
N GLU A 125 -4.74 8.25 -14.58
CA GLU A 125 -3.62 7.89 -15.44
C GLU A 125 -2.69 6.85 -14.81
N CYS A 126 -2.43 6.99 -13.51
CA CYS A 126 -1.57 6.08 -12.76
C CYS A 126 -2.35 4.98 -12.04
N HIS A 127 -3.44 5.33 -11.38
CA HIS A 127 -4.17 4.41 -10.51
C HIS A 127 -5.33 3.66 -11.17
N GLY A 128 -5.67 4.00 -12.42
CA GLY A 128 -6.77 3.38 -13.15
C GLY A 128 -8.13 4.01 -12.84
N GLU A 129 -9.14 3.68 -13.64
CA GLU A 129 -10.48 4.25 -13.51
C GLU A 129 -11.18 3.87 -12.20
N ASN A 130 -10.84 2.71 -11.66
CA ASN A 130 -11.41 2.16 -10.42
C ASN A 130 -10.41 2.08 -9.27
N GLY A 131 -9.26 2.72 -9.37
CA GLY A 131 -8.22 2.66 -8.35
C GLY A 131 -7.46 1.33 -8.31
N GLU A 132 -7.47 0.56 -9.41
CA GLU A 132 -6.84 -0.76 -9.50
C GLU A 132 -5.32 -0.72 -9.53
N GLY A 133 -4.72 0.41 -9.87
CA GLY A 133 -3.27 0.57 -9.97
C GLY A 133 -2.66 -0.12 -11.18
N LYS A 134 -1.32 -0.19 -11.18
CA LYS A 134 -0.52 -0.86 -12.23
C LYS A 134 0.67 -1.56 -11.57
N ALA A 135 0.61 -2.89 -11.51
CA ALA A 135 1.62 -3.71 -10.82
C ALA A 135 3.03 -3.51 -11.38
N ASP A 136 3.17 -3.55 -12.71
CA ASP A 136 4.43 -3.39 -13.44
C ASP A 136 5.10 -2.02 -13.27
N LYS A 137 4.35 -1.03 -12.80
CA LYS A 137 4.81 0.33 -12.50
C LYS A 137 4.93 0.60 -11.00
N PHE A 138 4.65 -0.38 -10.15
CA PHE A 138 4.55 -0.22 -8.70
C PHE A 138 3.51 0.83 -8.28
N TYR A 139 2.49 1.05 -9.10
CA TYR A 139 1.37 1.91 -8.73
C TYR A 139 0.35 1.08 -7.94
N PRO A 140 0.09 1.44 -6.68
CA PRO A 140 -0.73 0.60 -5.81
C PRO A 140 -2.20 0.56 -6.22
N LEU A 141 -2.81 -0.58 -5.95
CA LEU A 141 -4.26 -0.69 -5.81
C LEU A 141 -4.66 0.19 -4.62
N ILE A 142 -5.50 1.19 -4.86
CA ILE A 142 -6.03 2.08 -3.82
C ILE A 142 -7.51 1.87 -3.56
N GLN A 143 -8.22 1.24 -4.49
CA GLN A 143 -9.61 0.83 -4.27
C GLN A 143 -9.70 -0.09 -3.04
N GLY A 144 -10.64 0.21 -2.16
CA GLY A 144 -10.89 -0.59 -0.96
C GLY A 144 -9.90 -0.38 0.18
N GLN A 145 -8.92 0.50 0.04
CA GLN A 145 -8.06 0.88 1.15
C GLN A 145 -8.82 1.75 2.16
N HIS A 146 -8.43 1.68 3.43
CA HIS A 146 -9.05 2.48 4.49
C HIS A 146 -8.82 3.97 4.28
N TYR A 147 -9.89 4.74 4.34
CA TYR A 147 -9.88 6.19 4.14
C TYR A 147 -8.85 6.90 5.02
N LYS A 148 -8.84 6.62 6.33
CA LYS A 148 -7.91 7.28 7.27
C LYS A 148 -6.45 6.93 7.00
N TYR A 149 -6.18 5.71 6.51
CA TYR A 149 -4.84 5.34 6.07
C TYR A 149 -4.43 6.12 4.82
N MET A 150 -5.31 6.20 3.82
CA MET A 150 -5.04 6.97 2.60
C MET A 150 -4.81 8.45 2.90
N MET A 151 -5.62 9.05 3.78
CA MET A 151 -5.45 10.45 4.20
C MET A 151 -4.06 10.68 4.79
N ARG A 152 -3.63 9.81 5.71
CA ARG A 152 -2.28 9.92 6.30
C ARG A 152 -1.19 9.79 5.24
N GLN A 153 -1.33 8.88 4.28
CA GLN A 153 -0.35 8.71 3.21
C GLN A 153 -0.32 9.92 2.26
N PHE A 154 -1.46 10.48 1.92
CA PHE A 154 -1.54 11.73 1.14
C PHE A 154 -0.76 12.85 1.80
N GLU A 155 -1.02 13.10 3.08
CA GLU A 155 -0.31 14.14 3.85
C GLU A 155 1.20 13.87 3.87
N TRP A 156 1.59 12.63 4.16
CA TRP A 156 3.01 12.28 4.25
C TRP A 156 3.74 12.34 2.90
N ILE A 157 3.06 12.00 1.81
CA ILE A 157 3.60 12.14 0.45
C ILE A 157 3.74 13.62 0.10
N ARG A 158 2.69 14.40 0.28
CA ARG A 158 2.71 15.85 0.01
C ARG A 158 3.78 16.57 0.80
N ASP A 159 3.91 16.26 2.07
CA ASP A 159 4.80 16.95 3.01
C ASP A 159 6.23 16.36 3.03
N GLY A 160 6.52 15.37 2.20
CA GLY A 160 7.84 14.76 2.07
C GLY A 160 8.25 13.80 3.18
N LYS A 161 7.34 13.43 4.07
CA LYS A 161 7.60 12.46 5.15
C LYS A 161 7.72 11.03 4.63
N ARG A 162 6.97 10.68 3.58
CA ARG A 162 7.08 9.39 2.91
C ARG A 162 8.10 9.48 1.80
N ARG A 163 9.38 9.23 2.12
CA ARG A 163 10.53 9.46 1.24
C ARG A 163 10.59 8.55 0.02
N ASN A 164 9.99 7.36 0.08
CA ASN A 164 9.95 6.41 -1.02
C ASN A 164 8.81 6.66 -2.02
N ALA A 165 8.06 7.74 -1.84
CA ALA A 165 6.98 8.09 -2.76
C ALA A 165 7.52 8.39 -4.17
N ASN A 166 6.78 7.95 -5.19
CA ASN A 166 7.12 8.27 -6.58
C ASN A 166 7.15 9.79 -6.76
N PRO A 167 8.21 10.36 -7.35
CA PRO A 167 8.33 11.81 -7.56
C PRO A 167 7.15 12.42 -8.35
N ASP A 168 6.59 11.68 -9.31
CA ASP A 168 5.43 12.15 -10.07
C ASP A 168 4.18 12.24 -9.20
N MET A 169 3.99 11.26 -8.29
CA MET A 169 2.92 11.32 -7.31
C MET A 169 3.07 12.51 -6.36
N VAL A 170 4.28 12.77 -5.85
CA VAL A 170 4.57 13.94 -5.00
C VAL A 170 4.22 15.22 -5.74
N LYS A 171 4.68 15.34 -6.98
CA LYS A 171 4.42 16.51 -7.83
C LYS A 171 2.92 16.70 -8.09
N GLN A 172 2.20 15.61 -8.35
CA GLN A 172 0.78 15.63 -8.67
C GLN A 172 -0.07 16.19 -7.54
N ILE A 173 0.25 15.86 -6.28
CA ILE A 173 -0.56 16.26 -5.13
C ILE A 173 0.01 17.42 -4.32
N LYS A 174 1.14 17.98 -4.75
CA LYS A 174 1.83 19.05 -3.99
C LYS A 174 0.96 20.26 -3.69
N SER A 175 0.07 20.60 -4.60
CA SER A 175 -0.85 21.75 -4.45
C SER A 175 -2.20 21.38 -3.84
N PHE A 176 -2.44 20.10 -3.53
CA PHE A 176 -3.71 19.68 -2.95
C PHE A 176 -3.87 20.22 -1.53
N THR A 177 -5.02 20.78 -1.25
CA THR A 177 -5.42 21.13 0.11
C THR A 177 -5.91 19.89 0.85
N ASP A 178 -6.04 19.97 2.16
CA ASP A 178 -6.61 18.89 2.96
C ASP A 178 -8.04 18.56 2.50
N LYS A 179 -8.80 19.56 2.09
CA LYS A 179 -10.14 19.37 1.54
C LYS A 179 -10.13 18.62 0.21
N ASP A 180 -9.14 18.88 -0.66
CA ASP A 180 -9.01 18.16 -1.93
C ASP A 180 -8.71 16.67 -1.69
N MET A 181 -7.96 16.35 -0.64
CA MET A 181 -7.59 14.98 -0.27
C MET A 181 -8.75 14.23 0.40
N GLN A 182 -9.61 14.90 1.16
CA GLN A 182 -10.80 14.33 1.79
C GLN A 182 -11.81 13.80 0.77
#